data_e22a1e702bc2562faf2893ce790e62ea
#
_entry.id   e22a1e702bc2562faf2893ce790e62ea
#
_cell.length_a   1.000
_cell.length_b   1.000
_cell.length_c   1.000
_cell.angle_alpha   90.00
_cell.angle_beta   90.00
_cell.angle_gamma   90.00
#
_symmetry.space_group_name_H-M   'P 1'
#
loop_
_entity.id
_entity.type
_entity.pdbx_description
1 polymer ?
#
loop_
_entity_poly.entity_id
_entity_poly.type
_entity_poly.pdbx_seq_one_letter_code
_entity_poly.pdbx_strand_id
1 'polypeptide(L)'
;MSGKRIVVTGATGNVGSSVVEALSAHESVGSVLGLSRRPTTWSVPKVEFAVADVSKDNLHRHFQGADVVIHLAWLFQPTHRPEVTWENNVLGSIRVFHAVAETEVPVLIHASSVGAYSPGNRQPAVSEQWPTHGWPDAAYPREKAYLERCLDAFQERHHTRTVRMRPSFTFQKKSASAQRRLFAGPFLPGSLAKRPWIPVLPRLPELTMQVVHSADVADAYVAAAVGQHEGAFNLAADPPVDMETIADLLGARLIDVPESMIRTGIRAAWYAHVIPATSGLFDTVMRIPNMDCTRARIELDWLPTRTPTEVLGEFFEGLRTGSGGPTAPLASDRPASRIREFTSGIGVHA
;
A
#
# COMPACT_ATOMS: atom_id res chain seq x y z
N MET A 1 0.94 34.25 1.04
CA MET A 1 1.35 33.30 -0.05
C MET A 1 0.23 32.30 -0.20
N SER A 2 -0.24 32.04 -1.44
CA SER A 2 -1.21 30.98 -1.66
C SER A 2 -0.56 29.65 -1.30
N GLY A 3 -1.23 28.79 -0.51
CA GLY A 3 -0.71 27.46 -0.16
C GLY A 3 -0.56 26.57 -1.40
N LYS A 4 0.22 25.49 -1.30
CA LYS A 4 0.50 24.55 -2.41
C LYS A 4 -0.77 23.89 -2.94
N ARG A 5 -0.85 23.75 -4.27
CA ARG A 5 -1.85 22.93 -4.97
C ARG A 5 -1.27 21.52 -5.17
N ILE A 6 -1.91 20.52 -4.58
CA ILE A 6 -1.44 19.13 -4.60
C ILE A 6 -2.47 18.25 -5.30
N VAL A 7 -2.00 17.37 -6.20
CA VAL A 7 -2.86 16.37 -6.84
C VAL A 7 -2.49 14.99 -6.32
N VAL A 8 -3.49 14.21 -5.88
CA VAL A 8 -3.31 12.87 -5.32
C VAL A 8 -4.06 11.85 -6.16
N THR A 9 -3.36 10.97 -6.87
CA THR A 9 -4.00 9.82 -7.54
C THR A 9 -4.18 8.67 -6.53
N GLY A 10 -5.27 7.91 -6.65
CA GLY A 10 -5.59 6.88 -5.66
C GLY A 10 -6.03 7.45 -4.29
N ALA A 11 -6.52 8.68 -4.28
CA ALA A 11 -6.91 9.46 -3.10
C ALA A 11 -7.92 8.77 -2.17
N THR A 12 -8.70 7.82 -2.68
CA THR A 12 -9.75 7.11 -1.93
C THR A 12 -9.28 5.76 -1.34
N GLY A 13 -8.02 5.37 -1.56
CA GLY A 13 -7.44 4.11 -1.07
C GLY A 13 -7.01 4.15 0.39
N ASN A 14 -6.37 3.06 0.86
CA ASN A 14 -5.87 2.94 2.23
C ASN A 14 -4.94 4.10 2.62
N VAL A 15 -3.80 4.24 1.96
CA VAL A 15 -2.85 5.33 2.21
C VAL A 15 -3.42 6.66 1.71
N GLY A 16 -4.09 6.66 0.54
CA GLY A 16 -4.62 7.88 -0.08
C GLY A 16 -5.59 8.65 0.80
N SER A 17 -6.48 7.95 1.51
CA SER A 17 -7.43 8.62 2.42
C SER A 17 -6.72 9.31 3.59
N SER A 18 -5.70 8.68 4.16
CA SER A 18 -4.90 9.29 5.25
C SER A 18 -4.06 10.47 4.74
N VAL A 19 -3.46 10.33 3.54
CA VAL A 19 -2.69 11.42 2.90
C VAL A 19 -3.58 12.63 2.61
N VAL A 20 -4.78 12.43 2.08
CA VAL A 20 -5.74 13.51 1.81
C VAL A 20 -6.18 14.20 3.10
N GLU A 21 -6.49 13.44 4.17
CA GLU A 21 -6.83 13.98 5.48
C GLU A 21 -5.66 14.82 6.06
N ALA A 22 -4.43 14.31 6.02
CA ALA A 22 -3.24 14.98 6.55
C ALA A 22 -2.88 16.26 5.74
N LEU A 23 -2.91 16.20 4.41
CA LEU A 23 -2.68 17.36 3.55
C LEU A 23 -3.72 18.47 3.80
N SER A 24 -4.99 18.10 3.96
CA SER A 24 -6.07 19.03 4.24
C SER A 24 -5.87 19.81 5.54
N ALA A 25 -5.29 19.16 6.54
CA ALA A 25 -5.01 19.77 7.85
C ALA A 25 -3.76 20.67 7.84
N HIS A 26 -2.86 20.53 6.86
CA HIS A 26 -1.59 21.26 6.85
C HIS A 26 -1.76 22.70 6.34
N GLU A 27 -1.15 23.67 7.05
CA GLU A 27 -1.28 25.10 6.74
C GLU A 27 -0.68 25.52 5.39
N SER A 28 0.45 24.90 5.02
CA SER A 28 1.13 25.16 3.74
C SER A 28 0.38 24.61 2.52
N VAL A 29 -0.71 23.86 2.71
CA VAL A 29 -1.53 23.32 1.62
C VAL A 29 -2.76 24.19 1.40
N GLY A 30 -2.85 24.74 0.19
CA GLY A 30 -3.97 25.59 -0.22
C GLY A 30 -5.15 24.78 -0.77
N SER A 31 -4.87 23.78 -1.61
CA SER A 31 -5.90 22.92 -2.20
C SER A 31 -5.35 21.53 -2.54
N VAL A 32 -6.22 20.52 -2.49
CA VAL A 32 -5.94 19.15 -2.88
C VAL A 32 -6.96 18.70 -3.93
N LEU A 33 -6.49 18.15 -5.05
CA LEU A 33 -7.32 17.46 -6.02
C LEU A 33 -7.12 15.96 -5.88
N GLY A 34 -8.11 15.25 -5.33
CA GLY A 34 -8.10 13.80 -5.20
C GLY A 34 -8.63 13.12 -6.46
N LEU A 35 -7.80 12.30 -7.11
CA LEU A 35 -8.21 11.52 -8.28
C LEU A 35 -8.51 10.07 -7.90
N SER A 36 -9.66 9.57 -8.35
CA SER A 36 -10.07 8.18 -8.16
C SER A 36 -10.89 7.67 -9.35
N ARG A 37 -10.89 6.37 -9.61
CA ARG A 37 -11.64 5.75 -10.72
C ARG A 37 -13.17 5.79 -10.53
N ARG A 38 -13.62 5.87 -9.28
CA ARG A 38 -15.04 5.92 -8.92
C ARG A 38 -15.37 7.24 -8.23
N PRO A 39 -16.53 7.82 -8.50
CA PRO A 39 -16.96 9.02 -7.79
C PRO A 39 -17.07 8.72 -6.28
N THR A 40 -16.87 9.75 -5.47
CA THR A 40 -17.04 9.70 -4.03
C THR A 40 -17.87 10.86 -3.52
N THR A 41 -18.65 10.61 -2.48
CA THR A 41 -19.38 11.63 -1.72
C THR A 41 -18.63 12.06 -0.46
N TRP A 42 -17.43 11.50 -0.26
CA TRP A 42 -16.58 11.87 0.87
C TRP A 42 -16.14 13.31 0.73
N SER A 43 -16.34 14.09 1.79
CA SER A 43 -16.02 15.52 1.83
C SER A 43 -14.91 15.76 2.87
N VAL A 44 -13.89 16.49 2.45
CA VAL A 44 -12.75 16.89 3.29
C VAL A 44 -12.45 18.36 3.01
N PRO A 45 -12.14 19.18 4.04
CA PRO A 45 -11.78 20.59 3.82
C PRO A 45 -10.63 20.75 2.82
N LYS A 46 -10.63 21.79 2.01
CA LYS A 46 -9.63 22.09 0.95
C LYS A 46 -9.48 21.00 -0.13
N VAL A 47 -10.36 19.98 -0.17
CA VAL A 47 -10.24 18.84 -1.10
C VAL A 47 -11.39 18.80 -2.07
N GLU A 48 -11.06 18.75 -3.36
CA GLU A 48 -11.98 18.41 -4.42
C GLU A 48 -11.67 17.01 -4.95
N PHE A 49 -12.70 16.26 -5.35
CA PHE A 49 -12.52 14.94 -5.95
C PHE A 49 -12.95 14.96 -7.42
N ALA A 50 -12.12 14.33 -8.26
CA ALA A 50 -12.44 14.12 -9.67
C ALA A 50 -12.29 12.64 -10.04
N VAL A 51 -13.10 12.21 -11.02
CA VAL A 51 -12.99 10.86 -11.58
C VAL A 51 -11.90 10.88 -12.65
N ALA A 52 -10.90 10.00 -12.47
CA ALA A 52 -9.85 9.76 -13.46
C ALA A 52 -9.27 8.36 -13.30
N ASP A 53 -9.11 7.67 -14.42
CA ASP A 53 -8.37 6.43 -14.55
C ASP A 53 -6.99 6.71 -15.13
N VAL A 54 -5.93 6.50 -14.34
CA VAL A 54 -4.55 6.78 -14.75
C VAL A 54 -4.11 5.96 -15.97
N SER A 55 -4.75 4.83 -16.25
CA SER A 55 -4.44 3.97 -17.39
C SER A 55 -5.07 4.46 -18.71
N LYS A 56 -6.06 5.35 -18.68
CA LYS A 56 -6.88 5.70 -19.87
C LYS A 56 -7.04 7.19 -20.09
N ASP A 57 -7.32 7.96 -19.01
CA ASP A 57 -7.79 9.32 -19.12
C ASP A 57 -6.66 10.31 -19.42
N ASN A 58 -7.03 11.50 -19.86
CA ASN A 58 -6.11 12.62 -20.00
C ASN A 58 -5.82 13.23 -18.63
N LEU A 59 -4.58 13.06 -18.15
CA LEU A 59 -4.13 13.53 -16.84
C LEU A 59 -3.65 14.99 -16.86
N HIS A 60 -3.27 15.54 -18.02
CA HIS A 60 -2.71 16.89 -18.14
C HIS A 60 -3.63 17.94 -17.52
N ARG A 61 -4.94 17.89 -17.83
CA ARG A 61 -5.93 18.83 -17.29
C ARG A 61 -5.98 18.85 -15.76
N HIS A 62 -5.63 17.74 -15.12
CA HIS A 62 -5.64 17.62 -13.67
C HIS A 62 -4.32 18.10 -13.04
N PHE A 63 -3.20 17.91 -13.76
CA PHE A 63 -1.86 18.25 -13.28
C PHE A 63 -1.44 19.67 -13.59
N GLN A 64 -2.05 20.32 -14.57
CA GLN A 64 -1.75 21.70 -14.94
C GLN A 64 -1.80 22.64 -13.73
N GLY A 65 -0.68 23.34 -13.43
CA GLY A 65 -0.53 24.24 -12.30
C GLY A 65 -0.49 23.56 -10.92
N ALA A 66 -0.25 22.26 -10.84
CA ALA A 66 0.04 21.59 -9.57
C ALA A 66 1.48 21.84 -9.13
N ASP A 67 1.68 22.07 -7.84
CA ASP A 67 3.01 22.14 -7.22
C ASP A 67 3.58 20.75 -6.94
N VAL A 68 2.69 19.79 -6.65
CA VAL A 68 3.05 18.41 -6.30
C VAL A 68 2.03 17.44 -6.86
N VAL A 69 2.50 16.33 -7.44
CA VAL A 69 1.69 15.14 -7.73
C VAL A 69 2.13 14.01 -6.81
N ILE A 70 1.19 13.47 -6.04
CA ILE A 70 1.37 12.28 -5.21
C ILE A 70 0.68 11.10 -5.91
N HIS A 71 1.46 10.12 -6.36
CA HIS A 71 0.96 8.99 -7.12
C HIS A 71 0.82 7.75 -6.23
N LEU A 72 -0.43 7.47 -5.79
CA LEU A 72 -0.80 6.35 -4.92
C LEU A 72 -1.72 5.32 -5.61
N ALA A 73 -2.15 5.58 -6.84
CA ALA A 73 -3.06 4.68 -7.56
C ALA A 73 -2.38 3.32 -7.79
N TRP A 74 -3.03 2.25 -7.30
CA TRP A 74 -2.52 0.89 -7.40
C TRP A 74 -3.65 -0.14 -7.38
N LEU A 75 -3.52 -1.22 -8.17
CA LEU A 75 -4.38 -2.39 -8.16
C LEU A 75 -3.62 -3.61 -7.62
N PHE A 76 -4.17 -4.25 -6.58
CA PHE A 76 -3.69 -5.55 -6.12
C PHE A 76 -4.38 -6.74 -6.81
N GLN A 77 -5.53 -6.50 -7.40
CA GLN A 77 -6.36 -7.49 -8.10
C GLN A 77 -6.62 -7.01 -9.54
N PRO A 78 -6.84 -7.90 -10.48
CA PRO A 78 -6.98 -9.36 -10.36
C PRO A 78 -5.63 -10.10 -10.35
N THR A 79 -5.44 -11.09 -9.48
CA THR A 79 -4.21 -11.90 -9.43
C THR A 79 -4.16 -13.00 -10.48
N HIS A 80 -5.33 -13.43 -10.99
CA HIS A 80 -5.43 -14.40 -12.08
C HIS A 80 -5.27 -13.77 -13.48
N ARG A 81 -5.15 -12.44 -13.55
CA ARG A 81 -4.98 -11.69 -14.80
C ARG A 81 -3.90 -10.62 -14.62
N PRO A 82 -2.63 -11.03 -14.52
CA PRO A 82 -1.51 -10.11 -14.24
C PRO A 82 -1.31 -9.07 -15.35
N GLU A 83 -1.79 -9.29 -16.55
CA GLU A 83 -1.81 -8.30 -17.62
C GLU A 83 -2.64 -7.06 -17.25
N VAL A 84 -3.73 -7.23 -16.50
CA VAL A 84 -4.58 -6.12 -16.05
C VAL A 84 -3.86 -5.30 -14.98
N THR A 85 -3.15 -5.94 -14.04
CA THR A 85 -2.36 -5.20 -13.04
C THR A 85 -1.19 -4.49 -13.70
N TRP A 86 -0.51 -5.12 -14.65
CA TRP A 86 0.56 -4.49 -15.42
C TRP A 86 0.08 -3.24 -16.17
N GLU A 87 -1.03 -3.35 -16.90
CA GLU A 87 -1.60 -2.24 -17.67
C GLU A 87 -1.98 -1.04 -16.75
N ASN A 88 -2.61 -1.33 -15.63
CA ASN A 88 -3.04 -0.27 -14.71
C ASN A 88 -1.88 0.27 -13.85
N ASN A 89 -1.05 -0.61 -13.29
CA ASN A 89 -0.02 -0.22 -12.33
C ASN A 89 1.22 0.30 -13.04
N VAL A 90 1.72 -0.43 -14.04
CA VAL A 90 2.98 -0.09 -14.71
C VAL A 90 2.74 0.95 -15.79
N LEU A 91 1.92 0.63 -16.79
CA LEU A 91 1.68 1.55 -17.90
C LEU A 91 0.92 2.81 -17.41
N GLY A 92 -0.03 2.63 -16.47
CA GLY A 92 -0.71 3.76 -15.85
C GLY A 92 0.24 4.68 -15.08
N SER A 93 1.20 4.16 -14.31
CA SER A 93 2.21 4.97 -13.62
C SER A 93 3.13 5.68 -14.59
N ILE A 94 3.57 5.03 -15.67
CA ILE A 94 4.38 5.65 -16.72
C ILE A 94 3.62 6.83 -17.35
N ARG A 95 2.31 6.69 -17.60
CA ARG A 95 1.47 7.80 -18.07
C ARG A 95 1.41 8.96 -17.08
N VAL A 96 1.36 8.67 -15.76
CA VAL A 96 1.43 9.70 -14.73
C VAL A 96 2.78 10.42 -14.79
N PHE A 97 3.90 9.70 -14.91
CA PHE A 97 5.24 10.30 -15.00
C PHE A 97 5.37 11.20 -16.23
N HIS A 98 4.90 10.75 -17.40
CA HIS A 98 4.88 11.58 -18.61
C HIS A 98 4.02 12.84 -18.43
N ALA A 99 2.81 12.70 -17.89
CA ALA A 99 1.94 13.85 -17.68
C ALA A 99 2.52 14.86 -16.68
N VAL A 100 3.22 14.40 -15.64
CA VAL A 100 3.97 15.25 -14.70
C VAL A 100 5.05 16.04 -15.42
N ALA A 101 5.85 15.38 -16.29
CA ALA A 101 6.89 16.06 -17.06
C ALA A 101 6.33 17.07 -18.05
N GLU A 102 5.31 16.69 -18.81
CA GLU A 102 4.68 17.53 -19.85
C GLU A 102 3.91 18.74 -19.30
N THR A 103 3.43 18.63 -18.05
CA THR A 103 2.79 19.74 -17.34
C THR A 103 3.74 20.51 -16.42
N GLU A 104 5.04 20.17 -16.47
CA GLU A 104 6.11 20.82 -15.71
C GLU A 104 5.86 20.86 -14.19
N VAL A 105 5.21 19.82 -13.64
CA VAL A 105 5.00 19.74 -12.19
C VAL A 105 6.33 19.63 -11.48
N PRO A 106 6.65 20.52 -10.51
CA PRO A 106 7.96 20.56 -9.89
C PRO A 106 8.30 19.30 -9.07
N VAL A 107 7.28 18.61 -8.52
CA VAL A 107 7.49 17.52 -7.57
C VAL A 107 6.59 16.33 -7.87
N LEU A 108 7.20 15.16 -8.00
CA LEU A 108 6.54 13.86 -8.07
C LEU A 108 6.86 13.04 -6.82
N ILE A 109 5.85 12.62 -6.07
CA ILE A 109 5.99 11.67 -4.96
C ILE A 109 5.33 10.36 -5.36
N HIS A 110 6.12 9.30 -5.49
CA HIS A 110 5.63 7.99 -5.91
C HIS A 110 5.54 7.01 -4.75
N ALA A 111 4.43 6.31 -4.65
CA ALA A 111 4.27 5.20 -3.74
C ALA A 111 4.99 3.95 -4.26
N SER A 112 6.23 3.77 -3.84
CA SER A 112 6.96 2.52 -3.94
C SER A 112 6.56 1.56 -2.79
N SER A 113 7.43 0.67 -2.34
CA SER A 113 7.13 -0.31 -1.29
C SER A 113 8.39 -1.03 -0.84
N VAL A 114 8.38 -1.60 0.36
CA VAL A 114 9.33 -2.63 0.78
C VAL A 114 9.38 -3.81 -0.21
N GLY A 115 8.27 -4.11 -0.90
CA GLY A 115 8.20 -5.15 -1.92
C GLY A 115 9.04 -4.88 -3.18
N ALA A 116 9.53 -3.65 -3.38
CA ALA A 116 10.45 -3.34 -4.47
C ALA A 116 11.86 -3.87 -4.21
N TYR A 117 12.23 -4.11 -2.96
CA TYR A 117 13.55 -4.60 -2.60
C TYR A 117 13.83 -6.02 -3.09
N SER A 118 15.09 -6.28 -3.42
CA SER A 118 15.60 -7.64 -3.60
C SER A 118 15.48 -8.43 -2.31
N PRO A 119 15.32 -9.75 -2.38
CA PRO A 119 15.42 -10.61 -1.21
C PRO A 119 16.65 -10.29 -0.37
N GLY A 120 16.49 -10.31 0.94
CA GLY A 120 17.56 -9.98 1.87
C GLY A 120 17.36 -10.61 3.22
N ASN A 121 18.40 -10.57 4.02
CA ASN A 121 18.32 -10.99 5.41
C ASN A 121 17.49 -9.98 6.21
N ARG A 122 16.88 -10.44 7.29
CA ARG A 122 16.12 -9.57 8.18
C ARG A 122 17.01 -8.75 9.12
N GLN A 123 18.21 -9.23 9.34
CA GLN A 123 19.25 -8.55 10.11
C GLN A 123 20.60 -8.66 9.38
N PRO A 124 21.35 -7.56 9.24
CA PRO A 124 20.97 -6.20 9.61
C PRO A 124 19.84 -5.65 8.71
N ALA A 125 19.08 -4.68 9.19
CA ALA A 125 18.09 -3.96 8.41
C ALA A 125 18.75 -3.20 7.24
N VAL A 126 18.04 -3.07 6.11
CA VAL A 126 18.60 -2.50 4.88
C VAL A 126 18.24 -1.02 4.73
N SER A 127 19.20 -0.24 4.24
CA SER A 127 18.98 1.16 3.86
C SER A 127 18.31 1.27 2.49
N GLU A 128 17.98 2.50 2.09
CA GLU A 128 17.37 2.82 0.78
C GLU A 128 18.27 2.48 -0.42
N GLN A 129 19.55 2.20 -0.19
CA GLN A 129 20.50 1.80 -1.23
C GLN A 129 20.48 0.29 -1.52
N TRP A 130 19.75 -0.52 -0.74
CA TRP A 130 19.59 -1.94 -1.03
C TRP A 130 18.98 -2.14 -2.41
N PRO A 131 19.44 -3.12 -3.20
CA PRO A 131 18.93 -3.37 -4.55
C PRO A 131 17.40 -3.54 -4.60
N THR A 132 16.77 -3.01 -5.65
CA THR A 132 15.32 -3.06 -5.86
C THR A 132 14.95 -3.91 -7.08
N HIS A 133 15.27 -5.22 -7.06
CA HIS A 133 14.88 -6.14 -8.14
C HIS A 133 13.54 -6.83 -7.88
N GLY A 134 12.96 -6.66 -6.68
CA GLY A 134 11.71 -7.30 -6.28
C GLY A 134 11.82 -8.81 -6.20
N TRP A 135 10.66 -9.48 -6.27
CA TRP A 135 10.52 -10.93 -6.37
C TRP A 135 9.84 -11.28 -7.70
N PRO A 136 10.51 -12.01 -8.63
CA PRO A 136 10.01 -12.18 -10.00
C PRO A 136 8.71 -12.98 -10.09
N ASP A 137 8.47 -13.90 -9.15
CA ASP A 137 7.33 -14.82 -9.18
C ASP A 137 6.00 -14.20 -8.68
N ALA A 138 6.03 -12.94 -8.25
CA ALA A 138 4.83 -12.21 -7.85
C ALA A 138 4.69 -10.90 -8.65
N ALA A 139 3.47 -10.60 -9.10
CA ALA A 139 3.20 -9.40 -9.90
C ALA A 139 3.55 -8.13 -9.11
N TYR A 140 3.08 -8.03 -7.87
CA TYR A 140 3.26 -6.83 -7.04
C TYR A 140 4.73 -6.38 -6.89
N PRO A 141 5.65 -7.20 -6.35
CA PRO A 141 7.04 -6.79 -6.20
C PRO A 141 7.76 -6.57 -7.55
N ARG A 142 7.44 -7.36 -8.57
CA ARG A 142 7.97 -7.19 -9.92
C ARG A 142 7.57 -5.84 -10.53
N GLU A 143 6.30 -5.47 -10.41
CA GLU A 143 5.77 -4.20 -10.91
C GLU A 143 6.37 -3.01 -10.16
N LYS A 144 6.49 -3.10 -8.81
CA LYS A 144 7.14 -2.06 -8.00
C LYS A 144 8.62 -1.88 -8.36
N ALA A 145 9.36 -2.98 -8.49
CA ALA A 145 10.76 -2.95 -8.89
C ALA A 145 10.95 -2.38 -10.31
N TYR A 146 10.06 -2.69 -11.25
CA TYR A 146 10.11 -2.14 -12.59
C TYR A 146 9.91 -0.62 -12.59
N LEU A 147 8.97 -0.12 -11.80
CA LEU A 147 8.72 1.32 -11.67
C LEU A 147 9.87 2.08 -11.01
N GLU A 148 10.63 1.44 -10.10
CA GLU A 148 11.87 2.04 -9.59
C GLU A 148 12.86 2.33 -10.76
N ARG A 149 13.00 1.40 -11.71
CA ARG A 149 13.83 1.61 -12.92
C ARG A 149 13.27 2.70 -13.84
N CYS A 150 11.94 2.75 -14.00
CA CYS A 150 11.32 3.83 -14.78
C CYS A 150 11.56 5.20 -14.15
N LEU A 151 11.56 5.28 -12.81
CA LEU A 151 11.86 6.53 -12.11
C LEU A 151 13.34 6.91 -12.16
N ASP A 152 14.28 5.94 -12.19
CA ASP A 152 15.68 6.21 -12.43
C ASP A 152 15.85 6.92 -13.80
N ALA A 153 15.28 6.33 -14.85
CA ALA A 153 15.34 6.91 -16.21
C ALA A 153 14.56 8.24 -16.34
N PHE A 154 13.51 8.42 -15.54
CA PHE A 154 12.75 9.68 -15.50
C PHE A 154 13.58 10.81 -14.90
N GLN A 155 14.25 10.56 -13.77
CA GLN A 155 15.11 11.55 -13.10
C GLN A 155 16.32 11.99 -13.96
N GLU A 156 16.85 11.09 -14.79
CA GLU A 156 17.93 11.43 -15.72
C GLU A 156 17.50 12.40 -16.84
N ARG A 157 16.21 12.42 -17.17
CA ARG A 157 15.66 13.17 -18.30
C ARG A 157 14.89 14.43 -17.94
N HIS A 158 14.44 14.52 -16.70
CA HIS A 158 13.54 15.59 -16.27
C HIS A 158 14.02 16.24 -14.97
N HIS A 159 13.82 17.54 -14.84
CA HIS A 159 14.17 18.31 -13.64
C HIS A 159 13.13 18.20 -12.51
N THR A 160 12.10 17.40 -12.69
CA THR A 160 11.10 17.15 -11.66
C THR A 160 11.73 16.46 -10.45
N ARG A 161 11.68 17.08 -9.31
CA ARG A 161 12.11 16.48 -8.05
C ARG A 161 11.28 15.25 -7.73
N THR A 162 11.91 14.10 -7.55
CA THR A 162 11.23 12.82 -7.37
C THR A 162 11.49 12.26 -5.98
N VAL A 163 10.42 11.91 -5.27
CA VAL A 163 10.47 11.23 -3.98
C VAL A 163 9.81 9.85 -4.10
N ARG A 164 10.45 8.82 -3.56
CA ARG A 164 9.98 7.42 -3.56
C ARG A 164 9.71 6.98 -2.13
N MET A 165 8.46 6.83 -1.77
CA MET A 165 8.10 6.32 -0.45
C MET A 165 8.06 4.79 -0.47
N ARG A 166 8.84 4.15 0.39
CA ARG A 166 8.91 2.69 0.54
C ARG A 166 8.34 2.26 1.88
N PRO A 167 7.01 2.30 2.05
CA PRO A 167 6.40 1.83 3.28
C PRO A 167 6.49 0.30 3.41
N SER A 168 6.55 -0.15 4.65
CA SER A 168 6.29 -1.52 5.05
C SER A 168 4.79 -1.86 4.96
N PHE A 169 4.36 -2.96 5.58
CA PHE A 169 2.94 -3.33 5.63
C PHE A 169 2.13 -2.24 6.33
N THR A 170 1.28 -1.56 5.57
CA THR A 170 0.55 -0.38 6.03
C THR A 170 -0.88 -0.72 6.39
N PHE A 171 -1.24 -0.55 7.65
CA PHE A 171 -2.55 -0.87 8.19
C PHE A 171 -3.24 0.32 8.83
N GLN A 172 -4.55 0.26 8.90
CA GLN A 172 -5.44 1.08 9.74
C GLN A 172 -6.78 0.36 9.89
N LYS A 173 -7.55 0.68 10.92
CA LYS A 173 -8.87 0.08 11.19
C LYS A 173 -9.83 0.20 9.99
N LYS A 174 -9.87 1.38 9.35
CA LYS A 174 -10.73 1.66 8.18
C LYS A 174 -10.40 0.78 6.95
N SER A 175 -9.18 0.25 6.85
CA SER A 175 -8.75 -0.58 5.72
C SER A 175 -8.96 -2.08 5.92
N ALA A 176 -9.36 -2.51 7.11
CA ALA A 176 -9.42 -3.92 7.48
C ALA A 176 -10.31 -4.75 6.53
N SER A 177 -11.54 -4.30 6.27
CA SER A 177 -12.43 -4.98 5.32
C SER A 177 -11.87 -5.01 3.89
N ALA A 178 -11.21 -3.93 3.45
CA ALA A 178 -10.58 -3.87 2.13
C ALA A 178 -9.43 -4.86 2.01
N GLN A 179 -8.55 -4.92 3.01
CA GLN A 179 -7.41 -5.85 3.00
C GLN A 179 -7.84 -7.31 3.09
N ARG A 180 -8.89 -7.61 3.88
CA ARG A 180 -9.50 -8.94 3.86
C ARG A 180 -9.91 -9.33 2.43
N ARG A 181 -10.63 -8.46 1.72
CA ARG A 181 -11.05 -8.72 0.34
C ARG A 181 -9.85 -8.95 -0.59
N LEU A 182 -8.78 -8.19 -0.43
CA LEU A 182 -7.61 -8.26 -1.29
C LEU A 182 -6.76 -9.52 -1.09
N PHE A 183 -6.68 -10.04 0.14
CA PHE A 183 -5.71 -11.10 0.48
C PHE A 183 -6.33 -12.38 1.00
N ALA A 184 -7.44 -12.30 1.74
CA ALA A 184 -8.07 -13.46 2.37
C ALA A 184 -9.31 -13.99 1.61
N GLY A 185 -9.97 -13.12 0.84
CA GLY A 185 -11.15 -13.47 0.07
C GLY A 185 -12.42 -13.67 0.94
N PRO A 186 -13.56 -14.04 0.33
CA PRO A 186 -14.86 -14.08 0.99
C PRO A 186 -15.03 -15.22 1.99
N PHE A 187 -14.24 -16.31 1.84
CA PHE A 187 -14.37 -17.50 2.72
C PHE A 187 -13.80 -17.29 4.12
N LEU A 188 -12.96 -16.26 4.32
CA LEU A 188 -12.44 -15.89 5.63
C LEU A 188 -13.10 -14.61 6.12
N PRO A 189 -14.28 -14.71 6.76
CA PRO A 189 -14.93 -13.53 7.32
C PRO A 189 -14.09 -12.93 8.44
N GLY A 190 -13.93 -11.60 8.42
CA GLY A 190 -13.10 -10.88 9.40
C GLY A 190 -13.55 -11.10 10.85
N SER A 191 -14.87 -11.33 11.06
CA SER A 191 -15.42 -11.66 12.38
C SER A 191 -14.83 -12.93 13.01
N LEU A 192 -14.19 -13.79 12.19
CA LEU A 192 -13.49 -14.99 12.65
C LEU A 192 -12.03 -14.72 13.06
N ALA A 193 -11.52 -13.50 12.93
CA ALA A 193 -10.17 -13.12 13.36
C ALA A 193 -10.06 -13.04 14.90
N LYS A 194 -10.44 -14.11 15.58
CA LYS A 194 -10.37 -14.27 17.04
C LYS A 194 -10.48 -15.75 17.44
N ARG A 195 -10.05 -16.09 18.65
CA ARG A 195 -10.37 -17.38 19.28
C ARG A 195 -11.89 -17.51 19.45
N PRO A 196 -12.52 -18.68 19.24
CA PRO A 196 -11.91 -19.98 18.91
C PRO A 196 -11.75 -20.25 17.41
N TRP A 197 -12.01 -19.28 16.53
CA TRP A 197 -12.09 -19.49 15.07
C TRP A 197 -10.74 -19.57 14.37
N ILE A 198 -9.69 -18.92 14.94
CA ILE A 198 -8.29 -19.10 14.53
C ILE A 198 -7.58 -19.71 15.73
N PRO A 199 -7.69 -21.03 15.97
CA PRO A 199 -7.10 -21.65 17.15
C PRO A 199 -5.59 -21.85 16.99
N VAL A 200 -5.11 -21.94 15.77
CA VAL A 200 -3.71 -22.24 15.46
C VAL A 200 -3.21 -21.38 14.28
N LEU A 201 -1.93 -21.05 14.34
CA LEU A 201 -1.17 -20.44 13.26
C LEU A 201 0.10 -21.25 12.99
N PRO A 202 0.62 -21.27 11.76
CA PRO A 202 1.89 -21.91 11.48
C PRO A 202 3.01 -21.14 12.16
N ARG A 203 3.97 -21.88 12.75
CA ARG A 203 5.24 -21.32 13.21
C ARG A 203 6.12 -21.07 12.00
N LEU A 204 6.50 -19.83 11.78
CA LEU A 204 7.43 -19.39 10.74
C LEU A 204 8.58 -18.64 11.43
N PRO A 205 9.61 -19.34 11.92
CA PRO A 205 10.64 -18.73 12.80
C PRO A 205 11.40 -17.58 12.15
N GLU A 206 11.56 -17.63 10.83
CA GLU A 206 12.26 -16.59 10.07
C GLU A 206 11.36 -15.42 9.68
N LEU A 207 10.04 -15.51 9.92
CA LEU A 207 9.13 -14.44 9.56
C LEU A 207 9.12 -13.38 10.65
N THR A 208 9.73 -12.25 10.34
CA THR A 208 9.47 -10.99 11.01
C THR A 208 8.96 -10.00 9.99
N MET A 209 8.01 -9.17 10.35
CA MET A 209 7.45 -8.16 9.46
C MET A 209 7.42 -6.81 10.13
N GLN A 210 7.84 -5.78 9.42
CA GLN A 210 7.62 -4.42 9.86
C GLN A 210 6.23 -3.98 9.43
N VAL A 211 5.57 -3.26 10.29
CA VAL A 211 4.26 -2.66 10.00
C VAL A 211 4.30 -1.18 10.34
N VAL A 212 3.39 -0.41 9.75
CA VAL A 212 3.27 1.03 10.01
C VAL A 212 1.82 1.44 9.88
N HIS A 213 1.39 2.43 10.66
CA HIS A 213 0.04 2.96 10.55
C HIS A 213 -0.09 3.87 9.32
N SER A 214 -1.25 3.83 8.67
CA SER A 214 -1.51 4.63 7.46
C SER A 214 -1.42 6.14 7.70
N ALA A 215 -1.76 6.62 8.90
CA ALA A 215 -1.59 8.03 9.26
C ALA A 215 -0.11 8.42 9.38
N ASP A 216 0.71 7.58 10.01
CA ASP A 216 2.14 7.84 10.13
C ASP A 216 2.82 7.86 8.74
N VAL A 217 2.38 6.99 7.81
CA VAL A 217 2.81 7.06 6.41
C VAL A 217 2.38 8.37 5.77
N ALA A 218 1.15 8.82 6.02
CA ALA A 218 0.64 10.08 5.47
C ALA A 218 1.46 11.29 5.92
N ASP A 219 1.93 11.32 7.17
CA ASP A 219 2.78 12.40 7.69
C ASP A 219 4.09 12.49 6.91
N ALA A 220 4.71 11.35 6.53
CA ALA A 220 5.89 11.34 5.66
C ALA A 220 5.59 11.90 4.26
N TYR A 221 4.42 11.61 3.69
CA TYR A 221 4.00 12.18 2.41
C TYR A 221 3.80 13.71 2.51
N VAL A 222 3.23 14.18 3.60
CA VAL A 222 3.08 15.64 3.86
C VAL A 222 4.45 16.29 3.95
N ALA A 223 5.37 15.76 4.77
CA ALA A 223 6.72 16.29 4.92
C ALA A 223 7.45 16.38 3.56
N ALA A 224 7.35 15.33 2.74
CA ALA A 224 7.94 15.34 1.40
C ALA A 224 7.27 16.34 0.44
N ALA A 225 5.96 16.55 0.55
CA ALA A 225 5.21 17.46 -0.30
C ALA A 225 5.51 18.94 0.02
N VAL A 226 5.66 19.26 1.28
CA VAL A 226 5.88 20.66 1.72
C VAL A 226 7.37 21.02 1.77
N GLY A 227 8.24 20.06 2.04
CA GLY A 227 9.70 20.24 2.14
C GLY A 227 10.45 20.17 0.80
N GLN A 228 11.79 20.02 0.90
CA GLN A 228 12.70 19.97 -0.26
C GLN A 228 13.44 18.61 -0.36
N HIS A 229 12.74 17.55 0.01
CA HIS A 229 13.31 16.19 0.07
C HIS A 229 13.26 15.51 -1.29
N GLU A 230 14.24 14.65 -1.58
CA GLU A 230 14.33 13.86 -2.82
C GLU A 230 14.85 12.44 -2.55
N GLY A 231 14.70 11.56 -3.53
CA GLY A 231 15.16 10.16 -3.46
C GLY A 231 14.20 9.26 -2.70
N ALA A 232 14.71 8.15 -2.16
CA ALA A 232 13.89 7.14 -1.52
C ALA A 232 13.87 7.28 0.01
N PHE A 233 12.75 6.91 0.63
CA PHE A 233 12.58 6.89 2.08
C PHE A 233 11.88 5.61 2.53
N ASN A 234 12.52 4.87 3.42
CA ASN A 234 11.94 3.74 4.12
C ASN A 234 11.00 4.21 5.22
N LEU A 235 9.82 3.57 5.30
CA LEU A 235 8.80 3.93 6.30
C LEU A 235 8.28 2.67 6.99
N ALA A 236 8.73 2.46 8.22
CA ALA A 236 8.31 1.35 9.07
C ALA A 236 8.34 1.74 10.54
N ALA A 237 7.48 1.13 11.35
CA ALA A 237 7.60 1.21 12.80
C ALA A 237 8.43 0.03 13.33
N ASP A 238 9.11 0.27 14.43
CA ASP A 238 9.94 -0.70 15.13
C ASP A 238 9.36 -1.05 16.52
N PRO A 239 9.65 -2.25 17.08
CA PRO A 239 10.40 -3.34 16.46
C PRO A 239 9.60 -4.13 15.41
N PRO A 240 10.25 -4.91 14.52
CA PRO A 240 9.56 -5.86 13.66
C PRO A 240 8.73 -6.86 14.47
N VAL A 241 7.58 -7.25 13.93
CA VAL A 241 6.64 -8.19 14.57
C VAL A 241 6.94 -9.61 14.10
N ASP A 242 6.99 -10.55 15.03
CA ASP A 242 7.14 -11.98 14.77
C ASP A 242 5.80 -12.75 14.84
N MET A 243 5.86 -14.05 14.59
CA MET A 243 4.67 -14.90 14.63
C MET A 243 4.12 -15.08 16.04
N GLU A 244 4.97 -15.02 17.06
CA GLU A 244 4.58 -15.08 18.48
C GLU A 244 3.67 -13.90 18.83
N THR A 245 4.09 -12.71 18.49
CA THR A 245 3.29 -11.48 18.70
C THR A 245 1.95 -11.53 17.96
N ILE A 246 1.95 -12.01 16.70
CA ILE A 246 0.70 -12.15 15.92
C ILE A 246 -0.23 -13.18 16.56
N ALA A 247 0.32 -14.30 17.02
CA ALA A 247 -0.45 -15.35 17.69
C ALA A 247 -1.06 -14.86 19.00
N ASP A 248 -0.34 -14.10 19.80
CA ASP A 248 -0.83 -13.48 21.04
C ASP A 248 -1.99 -12.52 20.77
N LEU A 249 -1.85 -11.63 19.79
CA LEU A 249 -2.91 -10.68 19.40
C LEU A 249 -4.20 -11.36 18.91
N LEU A 250 -4.08 -12.54 18.31
CA LEU A 250 -5.22 -13.34 17.83
C LEU A 250 -5.71 -14.35 18.89
N GLY A 251 -4.96 -14.59 19.95
CA GLY A 251 -5.20 -15.64 20.94
C GLY A 251 -5.02 -17.05 20.36
N ALA A 252 -4.18 -17.20 19.36
CA ALA A 252 -3.91 -18.45 18.67
C ALA A 252 -2.71 -19.19 19.27
N ARG A 253 -2.56 -20.49 18.95
CA ARG A 253 -1.34 -21.28 19.27
C ARG A 253 -0.51 -21.47 18.01
N LEU A 254 0.81 -21.43 18.16
CA LEU A 254 1.71 -21.77 17.07
C LEU A 254 1.87 -23.29 16.97
N ILE A 255 1.82 -23.79 15.74
CA ILE A 255 2.08 -25.20 15.41
C ILE A 255 3.16 -25.27 14.34
N ASP A 256 4.01 -26.29 14.45
CA ASP A 256 5.06 -26.53 13.47
C ASP A 256 4.47 -27.14 12.19
N VAL A 257 4.55 -26.38 11.10
CA VAL A 257 4.13 -26.81 9.76
C VAL A 257 5.25 -26.50 8.79
N PRO A 258 5.71 -27.47 8.01
CA PRO A 258 6.73 -27.21 6.98
C PRO A 258 6.31 -26.10 6.03
N GLU A 259 7.20 -25.14 5.76
CA GLU A 259 6.95 -24.01 4.84
C GLU A 259 6.45 -24.50 3.47
N SER A 260 7.01 -25.61 2.97
CA SER A 260 6.60 -26.22 1.70
C SER A 260 5.12 -26.64 1.68
N MET A 261 4.59 -27.12 2.81
CA MET A 261 3.17 -27.46 2.94
C MET A 261 2.28 -26.22 2.93
N ILE A 262 2.68 -25.17 3.63
CA ILE A 262 1.97 -23.89 3.64
C ILE A 262 1.93 -23.31 2.23
N ARG A 263 3.07 -23.25 1.57
CA ARG A 263 3.20 -22.77 0.19
C ARG A 263 2.34 -23.57 -0.79
N THR A 264 2.34 -24.90 -0.66
CA THR A 264 1.52 -25.80 -1.48
C THR A 264 0.03 -25.58 -1.23
N GLY A 265 -0.36 -25.43 0.04
CA GLY A 265 -1.74 -25.12 0.42
C GLY A 265 -2.23 -23.79 -0.14
N ILE A 266 -1.44 -22.72 -0.04
CA ILE A 266 -1.75 -21.41 -0.64
C ILE A 266 -1.90 -21.55 -2.15
N ARG A 267 -0.96 -22.23 -2.81
CA ARG A 267 -0.99 -22.46 -4.26
C ARG A 267 -2.26 -23.20 -4.68
N ALA A 268 -2.62 -24.29 -3.99
CA ALA A 268 -3.83 -25.05 -4.27
C ALA A 268 -5.10 -24.20 -4.05
N ALA A 269 -5.17 -23.45 -2.96
CA ALA A 269 -6.31 -22.57 -2.65
C ALA A 269 -6.47 -21.43 -3.68
N TRP A 270 -5.35 -20.89 -4.19
CA TRP A 270 -5.37 -19.88 -5.25
C TRP A 270 -5.86 -20.47 -6.57
N TYR A 271 -5.35 -21.64 -7.02
CA TYR A 271 -5.83 -22.31 -8.23
C TYR A 271 -7.30 -22.71 -8.13
N ALA A 272 -7.78 -23.05 -6.94
CA ALA A 272 -9.19 -23.37 -6.68
C ALA A 272 -10.07 -22.11 -6.53
N HIS A 273 -9.53 -20.90 -6.73
CA HIS A 273 -10.23 -19.62 -6.54
C HIS A 273 -10.83 -19.44 -5.12
N VAL A 274 -10.21 -20.03 -4.10
CA VAL A 274 -10.64 -19.89 -2.69
C VAL A 274 -10.06 -18.63 -2.06
N ILE A 275 -8.78 -18.32 -2.38
CA ILE A 275 -8.11 -17.11 -1.91
C ILE A 275 -7.52 -16.33 -3.08
N PRO A 276 -7.44 -15.01 -3.00
CA PRO A 276 -6.84 -14.18 -4.04
C PRO A 276 -5.30 -14.09 -3.94
N ALA A 277 -4.71 -14.41 -2.77
CA ALA A 277 -3.27 -14.34 -2.56
C ALA A 277 -2.52 -15.50 -3.24
N THR A 278 -1.46 -15.19 -3.98
CA THR A 278 -0.62 -16.18 -4.68
C THR A 278 0.47 -16.74 -3.76
N SER A 279 1.00 -17.93 -4.09
CA SER A 279 2.20 -18.45 -3.41
C SER A 279 3.43 -17.57 -3.62
N GLY A 280 3.54 -16.86 -4.75
CA GLY A 280 4.60 -15.89 -5.00
C GLY A 280 4.54 -14.68 -4.05
N LEU A 281 3.32 -14.26 -3.66
CA LEU A 281 3.18 -13.23 -2.63
C LEU A 281 3.63 -13.73 -1.24
N PHE A 282 3.30 -14.97 -0.89
CA PHE A 282 3.82 -15.62 0.32
C PHE A 282 5.36 -15.66 0.29
N ASP A 283 5.95 -16.12 -0.81
CA ASP A 283 7.40 -16.14 -0.98
C ASP A 283 8.03 -14.74 -0.85
N THR A 284 7.34 -13.70 -1.34
CA THR A 284 7.76 -12.31 -1.16
C THR A 284 7.79 -11.95 0.32
N VAL A 285 6.69 -12.19 1.05
CA VAL A 285 6.59 -11.88 2.49
C VAL A 285 7.67 -12.59 3.28
N MET A 286 8.01 -13.81 2.92
CA MET A 286 9.08 -14.58 3.58
C MET A 286 10.50 -14.05 3.31
N ARG A 287 10.71 -13.24 2.27
CA ARG A 287 12.06 -12.85 1.77
C ARG A 287 12.35 -11.36 1.74
N ILE A 288 11.35 -10.50 1.94
CA ILE A 288 11.60 -9.05 2.03
C ILE A 288 12.45 -8.73 3.25
N PRO A 289 13.45 -7.84 3.13
CA PRO A 289 14.29 -7.45 4.26
C PRO A 289 13.53 -6.55 5.24
N ASN A 290 14.02 -6.45 6.46
CA ASN A 290 13.65 -5.36 7.36
C ASN A 290 14.37 -4.07 6.91
N MET A 291 13.71 -2.94 7.05
CA MET A 291 14.18 -1.64 6.59
C MET A 291 14.73 -0.80 7.73
N ASP A 292 15.87 -0.15 7.50
CA ASP A 292 16.37 0.94 8.32
C ASP A 292 15.68 2.26 7.88
N CYS A 293 15.00 2.91 8.81
CA CYS A 293 14.27 4.15 8.57
C CYS A 293 15.03 5.40 9.08
N THR A 294 16.33 5.28 9.33
CA THR A 294 17.15 6.39 9.87
C THR A 294 17.10 7.62 8.97
N ARG A 295 17.11 7.43 7.65
CA ARG A 295 17.02 8.52 6.69
C ARG A 295 15.71 9.32 6.83
N ALA A 296 14.57 8.64 6.94
CA ALA A 296 13.28 9.29 7.14
C ALA A 296 13.23 10.06 8.46
N ARG A 297 13.81 9.51 9.53
CA ARG A 297 13.89 10.19 10.83
C ARG A 297 14.70 11.48 10.78
N ILE A 298 15.83 11.48 10.07
CA ILE A 298 16.74 12.63 10.01
C ILE A 298 16.26 13.68 9.01
N GLU A 299 15.92 13.26 7.78
CA GLU A 299 15.63 14.20 6.70
C GLU A 299 14.17 14.67 6.68
N LEU A 300 13.20 13.80 7.01
CA LEU A 300 11.77 14.16 7.04
C LEU A 300 11.29 14.58 8.43
N ASP A 301 12.13 14.49 9.47
CA ASP A 301 11.72 14.61 10.89
C ASP A 301 10.55 13.68 11.21
N TRP A 302 10.59 12.46 10.62
CA TRP A 302 9.49 11.51 10.67
C TRP A 302 9.71 10.42 11.71
N LEU A 303 8.74 10.28 12.60
CA LEU A 303 8.69 9.19 13.57
C LEU A 303 7.27 8.60 13.58
N PRO A 304 7.13 7.26 13.52
CA PRO A 304 5.84 6.65 13.69
C PRO A 304 5.32 6.89 15.12
N THR A 305 4.06 7.25 15.22
CA THR A 305 3.40 7.58 16.50
C THR A 305 2.79 6.35 17.18
N ARG A 306 2.63 5.26 16.43
CA ARG A 306 2.04 4.00 16.91
C ARG A 306 3.05 2.87 16.85
N THR A 307 3.04 2.04 17.88
CA THR A 307 3.83 0.80 17.91
C THR A 307 3.25 -0.24 16.94
N PRO A 308 4.06 -1.18 16.43
CA PRO A 308 3.58 -2.26 15.54
C PRO A 308 2.45 -3.10 16.13
N THR A 309 2.47 -3.35 17.45
CA THR A 309 1.41 -4.10 18.15
C THR A 309 0.10 -3.32 18.22
N GLU A 310 0.13 -2.01 18.44
CA GLU A 310 -1.05 -1.14 18.38
C GLU A 310 -1.65 -1.13 16.97
N VAL A 311 -0.82 -0.99 15.94
CA VAL A 311 -1.25 -1.02 14.53
C VAL A 311 -1.95 -2.32 14.17
N LEU A 312 -1.37 -3.48 14.55
CA LEU A 312 -1.98 -4.78 14.31
C LEU A 312 -3.22 -5.01 15.17
N GLY A 313 -3.21 -4.58 16.44
CA GLY A 313 -4.38 -4.65 17.32
C GLY A 313 -5.57 -3.89 16.75
N GLU A 314 -5.35 -2.66 16.29
CA GLU A 314 -6.36 -1.83 15.63
C GLU A 314 -6.87 -2.47 14.32
N PHE A 315 -5.97 -3.03 13.53
CA PHE A 315 -6.32 -3.73 12.30
C PHE A 315 -7.18 -4.98 12.55
N PHE A 316 -6.79 -5.84 13.52
CA PHE A 316 -7.55 -7.03 13.88
C PHE A 316 -8.92 -6.67 14.49
N GLU A 317 -8.98 -5.61 15.27
CA GLU A 317 -10.27 -5.10 15.75
C GLU A 317 -11.16 -4.63 14.58
N GLY A 318 -10.55 -3.95 13.59
CA GLY A 318 -11.22 -3.58 12.35
C GLY A 318 -11.76 -4.78 11.57
N LEU A 319 -11.01 -5.88 11.51
CA LEU A 319 -11.47 -7.14 10.92
C LEU A 319 -12.67 -7.73 11.67
N ARG A 320 -12.58 -7.79 13.01
CA ARG A 320 -13.65 -8.34 13.87
C ARG A 320 -14.97 -7.59 13.74
N THR A 321 -14.88 -6.28 13.62
CA THR A 321 -16.05 -5.39 13.53
C THR A 321 -16.53 -5.15 12.09
N GLY A 322 -15.79 -5.65 11.08
CA GLY A 322 -16.07 -5.38 9.67
C GLY A 322 -15.92 -3.90 9.32
N SER A 323 -14.99 -3.21 9.99
CA SER A 323 -14.79 -1.78 9.82
C SER A 323 -14.42 -1.41 8.40
N GLY A 324 -14.89 -0.24 7.97
CA GLY A 324 -14.59 0.35 6.68
C GLY A 324 -14.55 1.86 6.76
N GLY A 325 -14.24 2.50 5.65
CA GLY A 325 -14.18 3.95 5.48
C GLY A 325 -15.28 4.50 4.57
N PRO A 326 -15.29 5.82 4.35
CA PRO A 326 -16.33 6.50 3.58
C PRO A 326 -16.22 6.30 2.06
N THR A 327 -15.13 5.71 1.59
CA THR A 327 -14.83 5.58 0.16
C THR A 327 -15.10 4.17 -0.35
N ALA A 328 -15.38 4.01 -1.64
CA ALA A 328 -15.68 2.71 -2.23
C ALA A 328 -14.60 1.63 -2.03
N PRO A 329 -13.27 1.92 -2.15
CA PRO A 329 -12.24 0.94 -1.84
C PRO A 329 -12.23 0.50 -0.37
N LEU A 330 -12.56 1.40 0.55
CA LEU A 330 -12.58 1.17 1.99
C LEU A 330 -13.96 0.78 2.53
N ALA A 331 -14.93 0.48 1.69
CA ALA A 331 -16.27 0.12 2.14
C ALA A 331 -16.24 -1.03 3.16
N SER A 332 -17.06 -0.89 4.21
CA SER A 332 -17.22 -1.89 5.27
C SER A 332 -17.72 -3.23 4.74
N ASP A 333 -17.42 -4.28 5.49
CA ASP A 333 -17.86 -5.64 5.17
C ASP A 333 -19.36 -5.82 5.50
N ARG A 334 -20.17 -5.97 4.46
CA ARG A 334 -21.61 -6.24 4.58
C ARG A 334 -21.94 -7.60 3.97
N PRO A 335 -22.97 -8.32 4.48
CA PRO A 335 -23.36 -9.61 3.89
C PRO A 335 -23.58 -9.55 2.37
N ALA A 336 -24.22 -8.48 1.89
CA ALA A 336 -24.48 -8.27 0.46
C ALA A 336 -23.17 -8.06 -0.37
N SER A 337 -22.12 -7.47 0.21
CA SER A 337 -20.83 -7.31 -0.48
C SER A 337 -20.12 -8.65 -0.68
N ARG A 338 -20.27 -9.58 0.27
CA ARG A 338 -19.71 -10.94 0.15
C ARG A 338 -20.36 -11.75 -0.96
N ILE A 339 -21.68 -11.65 -1.12
CA ILE A 339 -22.39 -12.30 -2.23
C ILE A 339 -21.85 -11.78 -3.57
N ARG A 340 -21.57 -10.48 -3.69
CA ARG A 340 -20.95 -9.91 -4.88
C ARG A 340 -19.54 -10.46 -5.13
N GLU A 341 -18.72 -10.65 -4.09
CA GLU A 341 -17.39 -11.24 -4.24
C GLU A 341 -17.47 -12.66 -4.84
N PHE A 342 -18.47 -13.47 -4.44
CA PHE A 342 -18.69 -14.80 -5.02
C PHE A 342 -19.15 -14.73 -6.49
N THR A 343 -20.06 -13.82 -6.81
CA THR A 343 -20.61 -13.71 -8.17
C THR A 343 -19.67 -13.03 -9.15
N SER A 344 -18.78 -12.16 -8.68
CA SER A 344 -17.79 -11.48 -9.52
C SER A 344 -16.51 -12.28 -9.76
N GLY A 345 -16.28 -13.36 -9.00
CA GLY A 345 -15.07 -14.19 -9.08
C GLY A 345 -13.93 -13.70 -8.19
N ILE A 346 -13.34 -14.63 -7.43
CA ILE A 346 -12.26 -14.35 -6.47
C ILE A 346 -10.94 -14.17 -7.24
N GLY A 347 -10.30 -13.01 -7.10
CA GLY A 347 -9.04 -12.69 -7.80
C GLY A 347 -9.18 -12.50 -9.31
N VAL A 348 -10.40 -12.36 -9.84
CA VAL A 348 -10.68 -12.23 -11.28
C VAL A 348 -11.01 -10.78 -11.67
N HIS A 349 -11.59 -9.99 -10.76
CA HIS A 349 -11.99 -8.61 -11.03
C HIS A 349 -11.21 -7.59 -10.19
N ALA A 350 -10.94 -6.42 -10.80
CA ALA A 350 -10.28 -5.28 -10.19
C ALA A 350 -11.23 -4.41 -9.35
#